data_14fe3876bd46a90b0fc7a308eb1830e4
#
_entry.id   14fe3876bd46a90b0fc7a308eb1830e4
#
_cell.length_a   1.000
_cell.length_b   1.000
_cell.length_c   1.000
_cell.angle_alpha   90.00
_cell.angle_beta   90.00
_cell.angle_gamma   90.00
#
_symmetry.space_group_name_H-M   'P 1'
#
loop_
_entity.id
_entity.type
_entity.pdbx_description
1 polymer ?
#
loop_
_entity_poly.entity_id
_entity_poly.type
_entity_poly.pdbx_seq_one_letter_code
_entity_poly.pdbx_strand_id
1 'polypeptide(L)'
;IIIIDSGSDDATVGLANLHGARVLYRKWDNDFSAQRNFVLDKTDADYILYIDADERLSFELIESVKNAVDKCEAKQYSFMRKIEAFDFGYNHGIFAPDEVIRLFPRLEVKWEHKVHERPVCKLPKQKLSGILMHYTYDSWQQWLDKAGQYTSIWAEDNFSKGKRVGKVLLLLMEFMALSELIFYNWGF
;
A
#
# COMPACT_ATOMS: atom_id res chain seq x y z
N ILE A 1 -17.72 5.96 -0.99
CA ILE A 1 -16.46 5.53 -0.32
C ILE A 1 -16.78 4.38 0.60
N ILE A 2 -15.95 3.33 0.58
CA ILE A 2 -16.02 2.19 1.50
C ILE A 2 -14.73 2.18 2.31
N ILE A 3 -14.85 2.05 3.62
CA ILE A 3 -13.73 1.92 4.55
C ILE A 3 -13.79 0.51 5.15
N ILE A 4 -12.68 -0.21 5.09
CA ILE A 4 -12.53 -1.51 5.75
C ILE A 4 -11.81 -1.26 7.08
N ASP A 5 -12.57 -1.29 8.16
CA ASP A 5 -12.07 -1.11 9.51
C ASP A 5 -11.74 -2.46 10.18
N SER A 6 -10.66 -2.50 10.92
CA SER A 6 -10.20 -3.73 11.61
C SER A 6 -10.48 -3.72 13.12
N GLY A 7 -11.25 -2.75 13.58
CA GLY A 7 -11.61 -2.57 14.98
C GLY A 7 -10.91 -1.37 15.61
N SER A 8 -11.03 -0.19 14.98
CA SER A 8 -10.58 1.07 15.56
C SER A 8 -11.33 1.36 16.86
N ASP A 9 -10.63 1.73 17.90
CA ASP A 9 -11.13 2.10 19.22
C ASP A 9 -11.18 3.62 19.45
N ASP A 10 -10.83 4.39 18.41
CA ASP A 10 -10.86 5.85 18.38
C ASP A 10 -12.09 6.38 17.60
N ALA A 11 -12.07 7.67 17.26
CA ALA A 11 -13.14 8.32 16.50
C ALA A 11 -13.23 7.93 15.01
N THR A 12 -12.36 7.07 14.49
CA THR A 12 -12.23 6.75 13.06
C THR A 12 -13.56 6.34 12.43
N VAL A 13 -14.26 5.37 13.00
CA VAL A 13 -15.55 4.87 12.48
C VAL A 13 -16.63 5.96 12.53
N GLY A 14 -16.68 6.74 13.62
CA GLY A 14 -17.61 7.86 13.77
C GLY A 14 -17.40 8.94 12.70
N LEU A 15 -16.15 9.34 12.49
CA LEU A 15 -15.78 10.34 11.48
C LEU A 15 -16.06 9.83 10.06
N ALA A 16 -15.75 8.58 9.77
CA ALA A 16 -16.03 7.97 8.47
C ALA A 16 -17.53 8.02 8.13
N ASN A 17 -18.40 7.63 9.07
CA ASN A 17 -19.84 7.68 8.90
C ASN A 17 -20.35 9.13 8.75
N LEU A 18 -19.82 10.06 9.54
CA LEU A 18 -20.17 11.49 9.46
C LEU A 18 -19.88 12.06 8.06
N HIS A 19 -18.81 11.61 7.41
CA HIS A 19 -18.45 12.00 6.05
C HIS A 19 -19.09 11.11 4.96
N GLY A 20 -20.10 10.32 5.29
CA GLY A 20 -20.88 9.53 4.34
C GLY A 20 -20.16 8.29 3.77
N ALA A 21 -19.08 7.83 4.41
CA ALA A 21 -18.45 6.60 4.02
C ALA A 21 -19.22 5.39 4.59
N ARG A 22 -19.29 4.31 3.82
CA ARG A 22 -19.78 3.02 4.31
C ARG A 22 -18.64 2.28 5.00
N VAL A 23 -18.75 2.04 6.29
CA VAL A 23 -17.74 1.30 7.05
C VAL A 23 -18.12 -0.16 7.14
N LEU A 24 -17.17 -1.03 6.79
CA LEU A 24 -17.29 -2.48 6.88
C LEU A 24 -16.22 -3.01 7.84
N TYR A 25 -16.63 -3.81 8.82
CA TYR A 25 -15.70 -4.43 9.75
C TYR A 25 -15.11 -5.71 9.16
N ARG A 26 -13.79 -5.84 9.22
CA ARG A 26 -13.07 -7.09 9.00
C ARG A 26 -11.94 -7.21 10.02
N LYS A 27 -12.01 -8.26 10.86
CA LYS A 27 -10.96 -8.51 11.85
C LYS A 27 -9.59 -8.65 11.16
N TRP A 28 -8.58 -7.99 11.72
CA TRP A 28 -7.21 -8.11 11.27
C TRP A 28 -6.64 -9.50 11.58
N ASP A 29 -6.09 -10.15 10.57
CA ASP A 29 -5.50 -11.49 10.62
C ASP A 29 -4.09 -11.56 9.99
N ASN A 30 -3.39 -10.43 9.97
CA ASN A 30 -2.06 -10.29 9.37
C ASN A 30 -2.02 -10.59 7.86
N ASP A 31 -3.10 -10.31 7.15
CA ASP A 31 -3.23 -10.54 5.72
C ASP A 31 -3.77 -9.30 5.00
N PHE A 32 -2.84 -8.50 4.43
CA PHE A 32 -3.18 -7.28 3.69
C PHE A 32 -3.95 -7.59 2.39
N SER A 33 -3.62 -8.69 1.70
CA SER A 33 -4.38 -9.08 0.50
C SER A 33 -5.80 -9.46 0.82
N ALA A 34 -6.04 -10.20 1.90
CA ALA A 34 -7.39 -10.53 2.34
C ALA A 34 -8.17 -9.27 2.73
N GLN A 35 -7.52 -8.28 3.35
CA GLN A 35 -8.14 -6.99 3.67
C GLN A 35 -8.58 -6.25 2.40
N ARG A 36 -7.71 -6.18 1.37
CA ARG A 36 -8.03 -5.53 0.09
C ARG A 36 -9.06 -6.30 -0.73
N ASN A 37 -9.00 -7.63 -0.73
CA ASN A 37 -9.97 -8.46 -1.46
C ASN A 37 -11.36 -8.44 -0.83
N PHE A 38 -11.47 -8.16 0.46
CA PHE A 38 -12.75 -8.18 1.19
C PHE A 38 -13.80 -7.25 0.62
N VAL A 39 -13.39 -6.15 -0.03
CA VAL A 39 -14.33 -5.18 -0.62
C VAL A 39 -14.91 -5.64 -1.96
N LEU A 40 -14.27 -6.59 -2.66
CA LEU A 40 -14.59 -6.91 -4.05
C LEU A 40 -16.02 -7.41 -4.25
N ASP A 41 -16.57 -8.13 -3.29
CA ASP A 41 -17.95 -8.64 -3.27
C ASP A 41 -18.92 -7.80 -2.43
N LYS A 42 -18.47 -6.66 -1.89
CA LYS A 42 -19.24 -5.75 -1.05
C LYS A 42 -19.71 -4.48 -1.78
N THR A 43 -19.40 -4.38 -3.05
CA THR A 43 -19.78 -3.26 -3.92
C THR A 43 -20.12 -3.80 -5.32
N ASP A 44 -20.94 -3.07 -6.03
CA ASP A 44 -21.29 -3.28 -7.44
C ASP A 44 -20.63 -2.26 -8.39
N ALA A 45 -19.73 -1.43 -7.85
CA ALA A 45 -18.98 -0.45 -8.65
C ALA A 45 -18.18 -1.11 -9.77
N ASP A 46 -18.11 -0.50 -10.94
CA ASP A 46 -17.36 -1.00 -12.09
C ASP A 46 -15.85 -0.94 -11.86
N TYR A 47 -15.38 0.09 -11.14
CA TYR A 47 -13.98 0.31 -10.81
C TYR A 47 -13.74 0.39 -9.30
N ILE A 48 -12.57 -0.05 -8.88
CA ILE A 48 -12.09 0.15 -7.50
C ILE A 48 -10.76 0.91 -7.52
N LEU A 49 -10.73 1.99 -6.75
CA LEU A 49 -9.51 2.72 -6.40
C LEU A 49 -9.13 2.38 -4.96
N TYR A 50 -7.96 1.77 -4.76
CA TYR A 50 -7.44 1.45 -3.44
C TYR A 50 -6.56 2.59 -2.92
N ILE A 51 -6.91 3.12 -1.74
CA ILE A 51 -6.18 4.18 -1.05
C ILE A 51 -5.98 3.76 0.40
N ASP A 52 -4.76 3.88 0.89
CA ASP A 52 -4.45 3.61 2.29
C ASP A 52 -4.77 4.85 3.16
N ALA A 53 -5.00 4.65 4.45
CA ALA A 53 -5.46 5.71 5.35
C ALA A 53 -4.47 6.90 5.46
N ASP A 54 -3.20 6.62 5.25
CA ASP A 54 -2.09 7.57 5.25
C ASP A 54 -1.72 8.11 3.85
N GLU A 55 -2.59 7.89 2.84
CA GLU A 55 -2.40 8.38 1.48
C GLU A 55 -3.36 9.53 1.14
N ARG A 56 -2.92 10.47 0.31
CA ARG A 56 -3.70 11.63 -0.17
C ARG A 56 -3.49 11.82 -1.67
N LEU A 57 -4.58 11.95 -2.42
CA LEU A 57 -4.52 12.23 -3.85
C LEU A 57 -4.32 13.72 -4.09
N SER A 58 -3.42 14.06 -5.02
CA SER A 58 -3.38 15.43 -5.58
C SER A 58 -4.65 15.72 -6.37
N PHE A 59 -4.98 17.01 -6.52
CA PHE A 59 -6.14 17.43 -7.32
C PHE A 59 -6.03 16.92 -8.77
N GLU A 60 -4.83 16.99 -9.37
CA GLU A 60 -4.57 16.48 -10.71
C GLU A 60 -4.85 14.97 -10.82
N LEU A 61 -4.46 14.18 -9.79
CA LEU A 61 -4.72 12.74 -9.78
C LEU A 61 -6.22 12.45 -9.67
N ILE A 62 -6.96 13.21 -8.86
CA ILE A 62 -8.42 13.07 -8.74
C ILE A 62 -9.09 13.25 -10.11
N GLU A 63 -8.73 14.30 -10.85
CA GLU A 63 -9.28 14.56 -12.17
C GLU A 63 -8.85 13.49 -13.20
N SER A 64 -7.60 13.02 -13.13
CA SER A 64 -7.12 11.93 -13.99
C SER A 64 -7.86 10.62 -13.75
N VAL A 65 -8.16 10.29 -12.49
CA VAL A 65 -8.94 9.11 -12.10
C VAL A 65 -10.37 9.21 -12.63
N LYS A 66 -11.06 10.35 -12.42
CA LYS A 66 -12.41 10.57 -12.95
C LYS A 66 -12.46 10.36 -14.45
N ASN A 67 -11.56 11.02 -15.18
CA ASN A 67 -11.48 10.91 -16.64
C ASN A 67 -11.19 9.47 -17.11
N ALA A 68 -10.41 8.70 -16.36
CA ALA A 68 -10.12 7.31 -16.69
C ALA A 68 -11.34 6.40 -16.48
N VAL A 69 -12.08 6.61 -15.39
CA VAL A 69 -13.30 5.86 -15.08
C VAL A 69 -14.42 6.19 -16.07
N ASP A 70 -14.61 7.46 -16.44
CA ASP A 70 -15.62 7.89 -17.41
C ASP A 70 -15.43 7.28 -18.80
N LYS A 71 -14.19 6.96 -19.18
CA LYS A 71 -13.89 6.27 -20.44
C LYS A 71 -14.28 4.79 -20.45
N CYS A 72 -14.50 4.19 -19.31
CA CYS A 72 -14.88 2.78 -19.14
C CYS A 72 -13.98 1.79 -19.90
N GLU A 73 -12.68 2.09 -20.04
CA GLU A 73 -11.74 1.24 -20.76
C GLU A 73 -11.27 0.08 -19.87
N ALA A 74 -11.21 -1.13 -20.41
CA ALA A 74 -10.70 -2.32 -19.71
C ALA A 74 -9.17 -2.22 -19.50
N LYS A 75 -8.76 -1.40 -18.56
CA LYS A 75 -7.36 -1.12 -18.21
C LYS A 75 -7.16 -1.08 -16.69
N GLN A 76 -5.94 -1.38 -16.25
CA GLN A 76 -5.47 -1.07 -14.91
C GLN A 76 -4.64 0.22 -14.97
N TYR A 77 -4.73 1.04 -13.92
CA TYR A 77 -4.11 2.35 -13.93
C TYR A 77 -3.11 2.50 -12.79
N SER A 78 -1.95 3.05 -13.16
CA SER A 78 -0.86 3.40 -12.25
C SER A 78 -0.69 4.89 -12.14
N PHE A 79 -0.05 5.34 -11.09
CA PHE A 79 0.36 6.72 -10.88
C PHE A 79 1.58 6.79 -9.95
N MET A 80 2.23 7.93 -9.92
CA MET A 80 3.38 8.16 -9.06
C MET A 80 2.94 8.33 -7.62
N ARG A 81 3.59 7.59 -6.71
CA ARG A 81 3.49 7.79 -5.27
C ARG A 81 4.76 8.48 -4.78
N LYS A 82 4.61 9.55 -4.01
CA LYS A 82 5.69 10.23 -3.30
C LYS A 82 5.55 9.97 -1.82
N ILE A 83 6.67 9.68 -1.18
CA ILE A 83 6.72 9.40 0.24
C ILE A 83 7.15 10.64 0.99
N GLU A 84 6.40 10.95 2.04
CA GLU A 84 6.75 11.90 3.07
C GLU A 84 6.86 11.15 4.39
N ALA A 85 8.02 11.23 5.02
CA ALA A 85 8.29 10.58 6.29
C ALA A 85 9.12 11.54 7.14
N PHE A 86 8.89 11.57 8.46
CA PHE A 86 9.61 12.43 9.41
C PHE A 86 9.55 13.91 9.02
N ASP A 87 8.41 14.39 8.50
CA ASP A 87 8.18 15.76 7.97
C ASP A 87 9.06 16.14 6.75
N PHE A 88 9.65 15.16 6.08
CA PHE A 88 10.48 15.39 4.88
C PHE A 88 9.94 14.61 3.67
N GLY A 89 9.97 15.27 2.51
CA GLY A 89 9.76 14.61 1.23
C GLY A 89 11.06 13.97 0.72
N TYR A 90 11.01 12.71 0.33
CA TYR A 90 12.17 11.96 -0.15
C TYR A 90 12.11 11.75 -1.65
N ASN A 91 13.28 11.91 -2.30
CA ASN A 91 13.44 11.67 -3.74
C ASN A 91 14.43 10.54 -4.03
N HIS A 92 15.06 9.96 -3.01
CA HIS A 92 16.12 8.97 -3.13
C HIS A 92 16.00 7.87 -2.07
N GLY A 93 16.72 6.78 -2.28
CA GLY A 93 16.81 5.68 -1.32
C GLY A 93 15.51 4.88 -1.22
N ILE A 94 15.30 4.28 -0.06
CA ILE A 94 14.13 3.42 0.22
C ILE A 94 12.78 4.17 0.23
N PHE A 95 12.83 5.49 0.32
CA PHE A 95 11.66 6.39 0.27
C PHE A 95 11.55 7.13 -1.07
N ALA A 96 12.31 6.73 -2.09
CA ALA A 96 12.18 7.33 -3.41
C ALA A 96 10.77 7.17 -3.97
N PRO A 97 10.30 8.13 -4.79
CA PRO A 97 9.02 8.00 -5.47
C PRO A 97 8.95 6.70 -6.30
N ASP A 98 7.83 6.02 -6.22
CA ASP A 98 7.58 4.80 -6.97
C ASP A 98 6.28 4.86 -7.78
N GLU A 99 6.12 3.96 -8.73
CA GLU A 99 4.89 3.83 -9.50
C GLU A 99 4.04 2.70 -8.93
N VAL A 100 2.84 3.04 -8.47
CA VAL A 100 1.89 2.09 -7.90
C VAL A 100 0.68 1.91 -8.78
N ILE A 101 0.14 0.69 -8.85
CA ILE A 101 -1.11 0.39 -9.56
C ILE A 101 -2.20 0.27 -8.50
N ARG A 102 -3.22 1.16 -8.55
CA ARG A 102 -4.25 1.24 -7.51
C ARG A 102 -5.69 1.34 -8.03
N LEU A 103 -5.88 1.61 -9.34
CA LEU A 103 -7.21 1.70 -9.95
C LEU A 103 -7.41 0.55 -10.94
N PHE A 104 -8.51 -0.18 -10.78
CA PHE A 104 -8.81 -1.39 -11.53
C PHE A 104 -10.30 -1.51 -11.86
N PRO A 105 -10.68 -2.13 -12.99
CA PRO A 105 -11.99 -2.74 -13.10
C PRO A 105 -12.14 -3.80 -12.00
N ARG A 106 -13.22 -3.73 -11.24
CA ARG A 106 -13.42 -4.51 -10.00
C ARG A 106 -13.29 -6.02 -10.18
N LEU A 107 -13.83 -6.55 -11.27
CA LEU A 107 -13.85 -7.99 -11.53
C LEU A 107 -12.52 -8.54 -12.06
N GLU A 108 -11.56 -7.68 -12.40
CA GLU A 108 -10.31 -8.04 -13.04
C GLU A 108 -9.11 -8.02 -12.09
N VAL A 109 -9.31 -7.64 -10.82
CA VAL A 109 -8.24 -7.54 -9.83
C VAL A 109 -8.43 -8.55 -8.71
N LYS A 110 -7.30 -9.13 -8.28
CA LYS A 110 -7.16 -9.88 -7.05
C LYS A 110 -5.83 -9.55 -6.40
N TRP A 111 -5.81 -9.39 -5.09
CA TRP A 111 -4.57 -9.17 -4.34
C TRP A 111 -4.01 -10.49 -3.82
N GLU A 112 -2.70 -10.63 -3.88
CA GLU A 112 -1.96 -11.83 -3.42
C GLU A 112 -0.81 -11.44 -2.50
N HIS A 113 -0.41 -12.36 -1.64
CA HIS A 113 0.56 -12.27 -0.56
C HIS A 113 0.06 -11.53 0.67
N LYS A 114 0.33 -12.11 1.83
CA LYS A 114 -0.09 -11.54 3.13
C LYS A 114 0.60 -10.21 3.43
N VAL A 115 1.89 -10.13 3.16
CA VAL A 115 2.73 -8.93 3.30
C VAL A 115 3.44 -8.69 1.97
N HIS A 116 3.73 -7.43 1.65
CA HIS A 116 4.15 -7.00 0.32
C HIS A 116 3.15 -7.47 -0.75
N GLU A 117 1.88 -7.24 -0.43
CA GLU A 117 0.77 -7.58 -1.28
C GLU A 117 0.88 -6.89 -2.65
N ARG A 118 0.52 -7.63 -3.67
CA ARG A 118 0.52 -7.12 -5.04
C ARG A 118 -0.81 -7.40 -5.73
N PRO A 119 -1.27 -6.47 -6.57
CA PRO A 119 -2.42 -6.73 -7.41
C PRO A 119 -2.05 -7.66 -8.56
N VAL A 120 -2.92 -8.61 -8.83
CA VAL A 120 -2.88 -9.45 -10.03
C VAL A 120 -4.04 -9.02 -10.92
N CYS A 121 -3.70 -8.45 -12.07
CA CYS A 121 -4.63 -8.01 -13.10
C CYS A 121 -3.95 -8.21 -14.45
N LYS A 122 -4.63 -8.82 -15.41
CA LYS A 122 -4.08 -9.12 -16.75
C LYS A 122 -4.31 -8.00 -17.78
N LEU A 123 -5.05 -6.98 -17.40
CA LEU A 123 -5.37 -5.88 -18.30
C LEU A 123 -4.15 -5.00 -18.60
N PRO A 124 -4.14 -4.32 -19.75
CA PRO A 124 -3.09 -3.35 -20.09
C PRO A 124 -2.98 -2.26 -19.02
N LYS A 125 -1.73 -1.87 -18.69
CA LYS A 125 -1.44 -0.80 -17.73
C LYS A 125 -1.38 0.54 -18.46
N GLN A 126 -2.03 1.56 -17.88
CA GLN A 126 -1.92 2.96 -18.31
C GLN A 126 -1.54 3.82 -17.11
N LYS A 127 -0.54 4.70 -17.30
CA LYS A 127 -0.14 5.67 -16.27
C LYS A 127 -1.04 6.91 -16.33
N LEU A 128 -1.51 7.35 -15.15
CA LEU A 128 -2.25 8.59 -14.95
C LEU A 128 -1.32 9.72 -14.51
N SER A 129 -1.71 10.95 -14.78
CA SER A 129 -1.07 12.16 -14.26
C SER A 129 -1.48 12.43 -12.81
N GLY A 130 -0.64 13.18 -12.10
CA GLY A 130 -0.85 13.52 -10.70
C GLY A 130 -0.08 12.59 -9.75
N ILE A 131 -0.21 12.86 -8.46
CA ILE A 131 0.62 12.27 -7.43
C ILE A 131 -0.27 11.75 -6.30
N LEU A 132 0.08 10.57 -5.79
CA LEU A 132 -0.39 10.03 -4.52
C LEU A 132 0.68 10.37 -3.46
N MET A 133 0.33 11.23 -2.50
CA MET A 133 1.19 11.50 -1.35
C MET A 133 0.97 10.43 -0.30
N HIS A 134 2.03 9.86 0.23
CA HIS A 134 2.02 8.84 1.27
C HIS A 134 2.78 9.33 2.50
N TYR A 135 2.04 9.64 3.56
CA TYR A 135 2.54 10.11 4.85
C TYR A 135 2.80 8.91 5.75
N THR A 136 3.96 8.30 5.62
CA THR A 136 4.15 6.93 6.11
C THR A 136 4.63 6.82 7.55
N TYR A 137 5.48 7.75 8.03
CA TYR A 137 6.06 7.69 9.37
C TYR A 137 6.22 9.07 9.99
N ASP A 138 5.69 9.24 11.21
CA ASP A 138 5.86 10.46 12.00
C ASP A 138 7.16 10.46 12.82
N SER A 139 7.72 9.27 13.10
CA SER A 139 8.93 9.12 13.89
C SER A 139 9.75 7.89 13.51
N TRP A 140 11.06 7.94 13.82
CA TRP A 140 11.96 6.80 13.67
C TRP A 140 11.51 5.58 14.49
N GLN A 141 10.93 5.81 15.68
CA GLN A 141 10.43 4.72 16.51
C GLN A 141 9.28 4.00 15.79
N GLN A 142 8.32 4.74 15.24
CA GLN A 142 7.21 4.17 14.47
C GLN A 142 7.72 3.37 13.25
N TRP A 143 8.75 3.85 12.57
CA TRP A 143 9.36 3.12 11.46
C TRP A 143 9.98 1.80 11.91
N LEU A 144 10.74 1.79 13.01
CA LEU A 144 11.35 0.58 13.59
C LEU A 144 10.29 -0.44 14.02
N ASP A 145 9.23 0.01 14.67
CA ASP A 145 8.14 -0.84 15.15
C ASP A 145 7.41 -1.51 13.97
N LYS A 146 7.05 -0.74 12.95
CA LYS A 146 6.43 -1.26 11.71
C LYS A 146 7.39 -2.22 10.98
N ALA A 147 8.67 -1.87 10.86
CA ALA A 147 9.66 -2.74 10.22
C ALA A 147 9.79 -4.08 10.94
N GLY A 148 9.84 -4.09 12.27
CA GLY A 148 9.85 -5.30 13.09
C GLY A 148 8.59 -6.14 12.88
N GLN A 149 7.41 -5.53 12.90
CA GLN A 149 6.14 -6.22 12.68
C GLN A 149 6.09 -6.87 11.28
N TYR A 150 6.40 -6.12 10.23
CA TYR A 150 6.35 -6.64 8.85
C TYR A 150 7.37 -7.75 8.61
N THR A 151 8.58 -7.61 9.16
CA THR A 151 9.61 -8.65 9.10
C THR A 151 9.15 -9.94 9.78
N SER A 152 8.49 -9.85 10.94
CA SER A 152 7.96 -11.01 11.65
C SER A 152 6.88 -11.72 10.84
N ILE A 153 5.89 -10.99 10.32
CA ILE A 153 4.81 -11.56 9.49
C ILE A 153 5.41 -12.23 8.23
N TRP A 154 6.34 -11.56 7.58
CA TRP A 154 7.04 -12.10 6.39
C TRP A 154 7.82 -13.37 6.71
N ALA A 155 8.53 -13.39 7.84
CA ALA A 155 9.30 -14.55 8.28
C ALA A 155 8.40 -15.76 8.58
N GLU A 156 7.28 -15.55 9.29
CA GLU A 156 6.29 -16.57 9.58
C GLU A 156 5.65 -17.14 8.30
N ASP A 157 5.24 -16.29 7.37
CA ASP A 157 4.66 -16.70 6.09
C ASP A 157 5.65 -17.54 5.26
N ASN A 158 6.91 -17.12 5.16
CA ASN A 158 7.93 -17.89 4.43
C ASN A 158 8.30 -19.20 5.14
N PHE A 159 8.36 -19.19 6.48
CA PHE A 159 8.61 -20.39 7.26
C PHE A 159 7.49 -21.42 7.07
N SER A 160 6.23 -21.01 7.08
CA SER A 160 5.07 -21.87 6.84
C SER A 160 5.10 -22.52 5.44
N LYS A 161 5.67 -21.81 4.45
CA LYS A 161 5.90 -22.29 3.08
C LYS A 161 7.15 -23.17 2.93
N GLY A 162 7.79 -23.54 4.04
CA GLY A 162 8.99 -24.41 4.06
C GLY A 162 10.30 -23.72 3.65
N LYS A 163 10.29 -22.39 3.43
CA LYS A 163 11.51 -21.67 3.12
C LYS A 163 12.41 -21.56 4.35
N ARG A 164 13.72 -21.75 4.16
CA ARG A 164 14.74 -21.63 5.21
C ARG A 164 15.85 -20.73 4.70
N VAL A 165 16.32 -19.84 5.55
CA VAL A 165 17.45 -18.97 5.27
C VAL A 165 18.66 -19.51 6.03
N GLY A 166 19.78 -19.72 5.34
CA GLY A 166 21.02 -20.11 5.97
C GLY A 166 21.59 -18.97 6.83
N LYS A 167 22.22 -19.30 7.97
CA LYS A 167 22.77 -18.29 8.90
C LYS A 167 23.72 -17.29 8.23
N VAL A 168 24.53 -17.73 7.27
CA VAL A 168 25.45 -16.85 6.53
C VAL A 168 24.70 -15.85 5.66
N LEU A 169 23.61 -16.27 5.00
CA LEU A 169 22.80 -15.37 4.18
C LEU A 169 22.06 -14.33 5.04
N LEU A 170 21.63 -14.71 6.24
CA LEU A 170 21.01 -13.78 7.19
C LEU A 170 21.98 -12.67 7.59
N LEU A 171 23.22 -13.02 7.96
CA LEU A 171 24.27 -12.06 8.30
C LEU A 171 24.62 -11.14 7.12
N LEU A 172 24.65 -11.65 5.89
CA LEU A 172 24.89 -10.85 4.69
C LEU A 172 23.75 -9.88 4.40
N MET A 173 22.50 -10.30 4.61
CA MET A 173 21.32 -9.42 4.44
C MET A 173 21.30 -8.30 5.49
N GLU A 174 21.63 -8.60 6.75
CA GLU A 174 21.77 -7.57 7.80
C GLU A 174 22.88 -6.57 7.47
N PHE A 175 24.03 -7.07 6.99
CA PHE A 175 25.15 -6.20 6.59
C PHE A 175 24.82 -5.34 5.37
N MET A 176 24.10 -5.88 4.37
CA MET A 176 23.65 -5.12 3.21
C MET A 176 22.61 -4.05 3.59
N ALA A 177 21.64 -4.38 4.43
CA ALA A 177 20.65 -3.41 4.91
C ALA A 177 21.31 -2.27 5.70
N LEU A 178 22.30 -2.58 6.56
CA LEU A 178 23.10 -1.60 7.27
C LEU A 178 23.96 -0.74 6.32
N SER A 179 24.57 -1.36 5.30
CA SER A 179 25.37 -0.64 4.30
C SER A 179 24.52 0.30 3.45
N GLU A 180 23.33 -0.12 3.01
CA GLU A 180 22.41 0.77 2.31
C GLU A 180 21.99 1.96 3.18
N LEU A 181 21.69 1.76 4.45
CA LEU A 181 21.40 2.84 5.41
C LEU A 181 22.58 3.80 5.60
N ILE A 182 23.82 3.32 5.58
CA ILE A 182 25.02 4.14 5.77
C ILE A 182 25.44 4.84 4.48
N PHE A 183 25.47 4.14 3.35
CA PHE A 183 25.99 4.71 2.10
C PHE A 183 24.98 5.61 1.37
N TYR A 184 23.67 5.38 1.50
CA TYR A 184 22.65 6.26 0.92
C TYR A 184 22.47 7.57 1.68
N ASN A 185 22.83 7.64 2.97
CA ASN A 185 22.77 8.90 3.74
C ASN A 185 24.00 9.80 3.58
N TRP A 186 25.08 9.35 2.90
CA TRP A 186 26.33 10.11 2.76
C TRP A 186 26.57 10.65 1.34
N GLY A 187 25.58 10.60 0.44
CA GLY A 187 25.58 11.42 -0.78
C GLY A 187 26.83 11.30 -1.66
N PHE A 188 27.25 10.06 -2.03
CA PHE A 188 28.20 9.83 -3.11
C PHE A 188 27.51 9.23 -4.34
#